data_f8c1e633f53513fd503f2f241bd3c4e9
#
_entry.id   f8c1e633f53513fd503f2f241bd3c4e9
#
_cell.length_a   1.000
_cell.length_b   1.000
_cell.length_c   1.000
_cell.angle_alpha   90.00
_cell.angle_beta   90.00
_cell.angle_gamma   90.00
#
_symmetry.space_group_name_H-M   'P 1'
#
loop_
_entity.id
_entity.type
_entity.pdbx_description
1 polymer ?
#
loop_
_entity_poly.entity_id
_entity_poly.type
_entity_poly.pdbx_seq_one_letter_code
_entity_poly.pdbx_strand_id
1 'polypeptide(L)'
;MVLSVQQIKFEIMRYVRELGSDFSQWHIGISDNPSEALFITHKVDQQRGVWMYKQAVSVRACHTVRDYFLNIQNMSGSAELGETLDGSNNYIFLFKKVHDHKSN
;
A
#
# COMPACT_ATOMS: atom_id res chain seq x y z
N MET A 1 -10.36 12.56 0.32
CA MET A 1 -11.34 11.88 -0.55
C MET A 1 -11.32 10.39 -0.27
N VAL A 2 -12.49 9.80 -0.15
CA VAL A 2 -12.64 8.37 0.12
C VAL A 2 -12.93 7.66 -1.20
N LEU A 3 -12.20 6.58 -1.48
CA LEU A 3 -12.27 5.92 -2.77
C LEU A 3 -12.86 4.52 -2.67
N SER A 4 -13.51 4.09 -3.73
CA SER A 4 -14.01 2.73 -3.86
C SER A 4 -12.89 1.76 -4.19
N VAL A 5 -13.21 0.46 -4.09
CA VAL A 5 -12.26 -0.59 -4.46
C VAL A 5 -11.72 -0.37 -5.87
N GLN A 6 -12.62 -0.14 -6.83
CA GLN A 6 -12.19 0.00 -8.22
C GLN A 6 -11.33 1.23 -8.44
N GLN A 7 -11.66 2.32 -7.77
CA GLN A 7 -10.87 3.54 -7.89
C GLN A 7 -9.46 3.34 -7.33
N ILE A 8 -9.36 2.68 -6.18
CA ILE A 8 -8.04 2.46 -5.57
C ILE A 8 -7.22 1.52 -6.45
N LYS A 9 -7.83 0.44 -6.95
CA LYS A 9 -7.12 -0.48 -7.83
C LYS A 9 -6.59 0.25 -9.06
N PHE A 10 -7.41 1.10 -9.65
CA PHE A 10 -7.00 1.87 -10.81
C PHE A 10 -5.81 2.78 -10.49
N GLU A 11 -5.89 3.49 -9.36
CA GLU A 11 -4.82 4.40 -8.97
C GLU A 11 -3.51 3.67 -8.72
N ILE A 12 -3.58 2.53 -8.04
CA ILE A 12 -2.38 1.75 -7.74
C ILE A 12 -1.77 1.21 -9.03
N MET A 13 -2.59 0.65 -9.91
CA MET A 13 -2.08 0.07 -11.14
C MET A 13 -1.42 1.13 -12.02
N ARG A 14 -2.04 2.31 -12.10
CA ARG A 14 -1.46 3.40 -12.86
C ARG A 14 -0.12 3.83 -12.28
N TYR A 15 -0.07 3.98 -10.97
CA TYR A 15 1.13 4.43 -10.27
C TYR A 15 2.28 3.45 -10.48
N VAL A 16 2.02 2.15 -10.29
CA VAL A 16 3.05 1.14 -10.46
C VAL A 16 3.54 1.11 -11.91
N ARG A 17 2.63 1.20 -12.86
CA ARG A 17 3.02 1.16 -14.27
C ARG A 17 3.90 2.33 -14.66
N GLU A 18 3.62 3.50 -14.10
CA GLU A 18 4.42 4.68 -14.40
C GLU A 18 5.82 4.58 -13.81
N LEU A 19 6.00 3.79 -12.76
CA LEU A 19 7.23 3.79 -12.00
C LEU A 19 7.95 2.45 -12.04
N GLY A 20 7.67 1.61 -13.03
CA GLY A 20 8.47 0.43 -13.21
C GLY A 20 7.73 -0.85 -13.50
N SER A 21 6.45 -0.90 -13.29
CA SER A 21 5.52 -1.95 -13.70
C SER A 21 5.82 -3.38 -13.19
N ASP A 22 6.80 -3.58 -12.33
CA ASP A 22 7.05 -4.89 -11.73
C ASP A 22 6.41 -4.91 -10.35
N PHE A 23 5.21 -5.49 -10.26
CA PHE A 23 4.45 -5.46 -9.02
C PHE A 23 5.16 -6.17 -7.86
N SER A 24 6.03 -7.14 -8.16
CA SER A 24 6.72 -7.86 -7.09
C SER A 24 7.69 -6.98 -6.32
N GLN A 25 8.04 -5.83 -6.85
CA GLN A 25 8.94 -4.91 -6.18
C GLN A 25 8.23 -3.96 -5.22
N TRP A 26 6.91 -4.11 -5.08
CA TRP A 26 6.12 -3.21 -4.28
C TRP A 26 5.53 -3.92 -3.07
N HIS A 27 5.21 -3.14 -2.05
CA HIS A 27 4.61 -3.63 -0.82
C HIS A 27 3.31 -2.88 -0.57
N ILE A 28 2.26 -3.61 -0.23
CA ILE A 28 0.95 -3.03 0.02
C ILE A 28 0.49 -3.39 1.43
N GLY A 29 -0.13 -2.44 2.11
CA GLY A 29 -0.61 -2.67 3.45
C GLY A 29 -1.84 -1.88 3.78
N ILE A 30 -2.41 -2.16 4.93
CA ILE A 30 -3.59 -1.51 5.46
C ILE A 30 -3.23 -0.88 6.79
N SER A 31 -3.67 0.35 7.01
CA SER A 31 -3.37 1.02 8.27
C SER A 31 -4.41 2.09 8.56
N ASP A 32 -4.61 2.38 9.84
CA ASP A 32 -5.40 3.54 10.24
C ASP A 32 -4.54 4.79 10.29
N ASN A 33 -3.23 4.65 10.16
CA ASN A 33 -2.30 5.78 10.15
C ASN A 33 -1.22 5.50 9.11
N PRO A 34 -1.48 5.81 7.82
CA PRO A 34 -0.54 5.45 6.77
C PRO A 34 0.80 6.16 6.84
N SER A 35 0.83 7.36 7.40
CA SER A 35 2.10 8.07 7.56
C SER A 35 3.01 7.32 8.52
N GLU A 36 2.45 6.85 9.63
CA GLU A 36 3.25 6.08 10.57
C GLU A 36 3.69 4.76 9.95
N ALA A 37 2.78 4.08 9.27
CA ALA A 37 3.12 2.81 8.64
C ALA A 37 4.24 2.96 7.65
N LEU A 38 4.15 3.97 6.79
CA LEU A 38 5.15 4.18 5.75
C LEU A 38 6.48 4.65 6.32
N PHE A 39 6.45 5.70 7.11
CA PHE A 39 7.70 6.41 7.43
C PHE A 39 8.34 5.95 8.73
N ILE A 40 7.57 5.39 9.64
CA ILE A 40 8.09 4.91 10.91
C ILE A 40 8.29 3.40 10.87
N THR A 41 7.23 2.66 10.59
CA THR A 41 7.29 1.21 10.63
C THR A 41 8.14 0.63 9.50
N HIS A 42 7.89 1.05 8.27
CA HIS A 42 8.61 0.54 7.12
C HIS A 42 9.79 1.41 6.72
N LYS A 43 9.96 2.55 7.37
CA LYS A 43 11.12 3.41 7.18
C LYS A 43 11.30 3.85 5.74
N VAL A 44 10.20 4.10 5.06
CA VAL A 44 10.23 4.64 3.71
C VAL A 44 10.72 6.08 3.80
N ASP A 45 11.64 6.45 2.90
CA ASP A 45 12.13 7.82 2.86
C ASP A 45 11.05 8.70 2.27
N GLN A 46 10.55 9.65 3.05
CA GLN A 46 9.42 10.47 2.65
C GLN A 46 9.73 11.30 1.42
N GLN A 47 10.97 11.73 1.27
CA GLN A 47 11.34 12.60 0.16
C GLN A 47 11.87 11.85 -1.05
N ARG A 48 12.60 10.76 -0.83
CA ARG A 48 13.22 10.01 -1.92
C ARG A 48 12.52 8.73 -2.27
N GLY A 49 11.74 8.20 -1.34
CA GLY A 49 11.04 6.96 -1.56
C GLY A 49 9.87 7.14 -2.51
N VAL A 50 9.40 6.01 -3.04
CA VAL A 50 8.24 5.97 -3.91
C VAL A 50 7.11 5.35 -3.12
N TRP A 51 6.06 6.12 -2.86
CA TRP A 51 4.97 5.69 -1.99
C TRP A 51 3.69 6.44 -2.32
N MET A 52 2.58 5.86 -1.87
CA MET A 52 1.29 6.53 -1.93
C MET A 52 0.37 5.91 -0.89
N TYR A 53 -0.71 6.61 -0.56
CA TYR A 53 -1.79 5.99 0.21
C TYR A 53 -3.10 6.62 -0.20
N LYS A 54 -4.18 5.87 0.01
CA LYS A 54 -5.52 6.29 -0.31
C LYS A 54 -6.46 5.82 0.77
N GLN A 55 -7.46 6.63 1.07
CA GLN A 55 -8.48 6.25 2.03
C GLN A 55 -9.58 5.47 1.32
N ALA A 56 -9.93 4.31 1.87
CA ALA A 56 -10.96 3.46 1.30
C ALA A 56 -12.28 3.68 2.02
N VAL A 57 -13.36 3.27 1.37
CA VAL A 57 -14.71 3.45 1.91
C VAL A 57 -14.97 2.59 3.13
N SER A 58 -14.22 1.51 3.32
CA SER A 58 -14.44 0.60 4.46
C SER A 58 -13.23 -0.27 4.68
N VAL A 59 -13.21 -0.95 5.84
CA VAL A 59 -12.20 -1.96 6.12
C VAL A 59 -12.26 -3.09 5.09
N ARG A 60 -13.46 -3.51 4.75
CA ARG A 60 -13.62 -4.58 3.76
C ARG A 60 -13.02 -4.16 2.42
N ALA A 61 -13.20 -2.91 2.02
CA ALA A 61 -12.61 -2.41 0.78
C ALA A 61 -11.08 -2.51 0.83
N CYS A 62 -10.49 -2.17 1.96
CA CYS A 62 -9.05 -2.30 2.13
C CYS A 62 -8.60 -3.74 1.91
N HIS A 63 -9.28 -4.70 2.55
CA HIS A 63 -8.91 -6.10 2.39
C HIS A 63 -9.08 -6.57 0.96
N THR A 64 -10.15 -6.16 0.31
CA THR A 64 -10.40 -6.55 -1.08
C THR A 64 -9.29 -6.05 -1.98
N VAL A 65 -8.88 -4.80 -1.83
CA VAL A 65 -7.80 -4.25 -2.64
C VAL A 65 -6.49 -4.96 -2.36
N ARG A 66 -6.16 -5.13 -1.08
CA ARG A 66 -4.90 -5.79 -0.72
C ARG A 66 -4.84 -7.20 -1.28
N ASP A 67 -5.93 -7.97 -1.11
CA ASP A 67 -5.94 -9.36 -1.56
C ASP A 67 -5.77 -9.45 -3.07
N TYR A 68 -6.36 -8.52 -3.80
CA TYR A 68 -6.19 -8.50 -5.25
C TYR A 68 -4.70 -8.37 -5.61
N PHE A 69 -3.99 -7.43 -4.99
CA PHE A 69 -2.59 -7.22 -5.36
C PHE A 69 -1.68 -8.31 -4.84
N LEU A 70 -2.01 -8.91 -3.69
CA LEU A 70 -1.21 -10.04 -3.20
C LEU A 70 -1.38 -11.27 -4.06
N ASN A 71 -2.60 -11.59 -4.44
CA ASN A 71 -2.90 -12.87 -5.07
C ASN A 71 -2.80 -12.82 -6.59
N ILE A 72 -3.11 -11.69 -7.19
CA ILE A 72 -3.13 -11.57 -8.64
C ILE A 72 -1.86 -10.97 -9.17
N GLN A 73 -1.31 -9.98 -8.46
CA GLN A 73 -0.16 -9.23 -8.95
C GLN A 73 1.15 -9.57 -8.25
N ASN A 74 1.13 -10.52 -7.33
CA ASN A 74 2.34 -10.99 -6.63
C ASN A 74 3.06 -9.90 -5.84
N MET A 75 2.32 -8.94 -5.35
CA MET A 75 2.88 -7.90 -4.52
C MET A 75 3.08 -8.45 -3.10
N SER A 76 4.11 -8.04 -2.39
CA SER A 76 4.22 -8.40 -0.98
C SER A 76 3.29 -7.52 -0.17
N GLY A 77 2.92 -7.96 1.03
CA GLY A 77 1.94 -7.22 1.78
C GLY A 77 1.96 -7.48 3.26
N SER A 78 1.33 -6.56 3.98
CA SER A 78 1.18 -6.66 5.43
C SER A 78 -0.12 -5.96 5.82
N ALA A 79 -0.55 -6.23 7.05
CA ALA A 79 -1.71 -5.56 7.62
C ALA A 79 -1.32 -5.03 9.00
N GLU A 80 -0.64 -3.89 9.01
CA GLU A 80 -0.33 -3.24 10.27
C GLU A 80 -1.61 -2.85 10.95
N LEU A 81 -1.83 -3.35 12.14
CA LEU A 81 -3.00 -2.98 12.92
C LEU A 81 -4.31 -3.19 12.18
N GLY A 82 -4.30 -3.97 11.09
CA GLY A 82 -5.49 -4.13 10.29
C GLY A 82 -6.66 -4.70 11.05
N GLU A 83 -6.37 -5.55 12.01
CA GLU A 83 -7.41 -6.20 12.77
C GLU A 83 -8.10 -5.24 13.74
N THR A 84 -7.57 -4.06 13.96
CA THR A 84 -8.19 -3.11 14.88
C THR A 84 -8.86 -1.94 14.19
N LEU A 85 -8.93 -1.96 12.86
CA LEU A 85 -9.58 -0.89 12.12
C LEU A 85 -11.07 -0.89 12.42
N ASP A 86 -11.59 0.29 12.71
CA ASP A 86 -12.99 0.40 13.11
C ASP A 86 -13.88 0.97 12.03
N GLY A 87 -13.35 1.19 10.85
CA GLY A 87 -14.13 1.69 9.73
C GLY A 87 -14.09 3.18 9.51
N SER A 88 -13.44 3.93 10.38
CA SER A 88 -13.40 5.37 10.22
C SER A 88 -12.10 5.87 9.60
N ASN A 89 -11.02 5.11 9.73
CA ASN A 89 -9.72 5.49 9.16
C ASN A 89 -9.12 4.29 8.45
N ASN A 90 -9.58 4.06 7.25
CA ASN A 90 -9.22 2.87 6.50
C ASN A 90 -8.36 3.27 5.32
N TYR A 91 -7.07 3.03 5.43
CA TYR A 91 -6.14 3.42 4.37
C TYR A 91 -5.43 2.22 3.79
N ILE A 92 -5.25 2.26 2.48
CA ILE A 92 -4.32 1.41 1.77
C ILE A 92 -3.06 2.23 1.56
N PHE A 93 -1.91 1.65 1.88
CA PHE A 93 -0.65 2.30 1.56
C PHE A 93 0.20 1.38 0.70
N LEU A 94 1.10 1.98 -0.04
CA LEU A 94 1.89 1.29 -1.04
C LEU A 94 3.27 1.93 -1.09
N PHE A 95 4.32 1.12 -1.22
CA PHE A 95 5.63 1.68 -1.46
C PHE A 95 6.47 0.70 -2.28
N LYS A 96 7.41 1.26 -3.02
CA LYS A 96 8.34 0.45 -3.78
C LYS A 96 9.49 0.07 -2.88
N LYS A 97 9.80 -1.22 -2.81
CA LYS A 97 10.86 -1.71 -1.93
C LYS A 97 12.20 -1.25 -2.46
N VAL A 98 13.10 -0.91 -1.53
CA VAL A 98 14.43 -0.47 -1.88
C VAL A 98 15.33 -1.68 -1.94
N HIS A 99 16.06 -1.82 -3.03
CA HIS A 99 17.09 -2.82 -3.13
C HIS A 99 18.33 -2.32 -2.43
N ASP A 100 18.72 -3.01 -1.39
CA ASP A 100 19.90 -2.62 -0.64
C ASP A 100 21.06 -3.51 -1.06
N HIS A 101 21.82 -3.03 -2.00
CA HIS A 101 22.96 -3.77 -2.52
C HIS A 101 24.08 -3.88 -1.51
N LYS A 102 24.07 -3.02 -0.53
CA LYS A 102 25.12 -3.03 0.46
C LYS A 102 24.95 -4.10 1.49
N SER A 103 23.79 -4.70 1.54
CA SER A 103 23.56 -5.78 2.46
C SER A 103 24.34 -7.04 2.11
N ASN A 104 24.92 -7.04 0.98
CA ASN A 104 25.74 -8.16 0.54
C ASN A 104 27.04 -8.23 1.29
#